data_ad4f3549eec6d2d2a2100307cdd56b20
#
_entry.id   ad4f3549eec6d2d2a2100307cdd56b20
#
_cell.length_a   1.000
_cell.length_b   1.000
_cell.length_c   1.000
_cell.angle_alpha   90.00
_cell.angle_beta   90.00
_cell.angle_gamma   90.00
#
_symmetry.space_group_name_H-M   'P 1'
#
loop_
_entity.id
_entity.type
_entity.pdbx_description
1 polymer ?
#
loop_
_entity_poly.entity_id
_entity_poly.type
_entity_poly.pdbx_seq_one_letter_code
_entity_poly.pdbx_strand_id
1 'polypeptide(L)'
;MRIKTKWKCACLTAILTGASAAGLAQKPMEVLPANEKWFVGAGAGVHFFVGESDRKALFGDRVSPGGELNVGKWITPALAVRMQLEGVHMTGAYENGKKESWNFLHAHVDAMVDVISLWKGVDEERTYSAIPLVGIGVASALKKDRTVPSFTLGLLNRFRVHESLDLNVEVKGSIVGDKLNGISLGRGEGDASLTAGFTYYF
;
A
#
# COMPACT_ATOMS: atom_id res chain seq x y z
N MET A 1 3.65 -4.59 -42.32
CA MET A 1 4.50 -5.46 -41.48
C MET A 1 4.00 -5.36 -40.07
N ARG A 2 3.26 -6.37 -39.56
CA ARG A 2 2.59 -6.36 -38.24
C ARG A 2 3.50 -7.07 -37.23
N ILE A 3 4.08 -6.34 -36.31
CA ILE A 3 4.77 -6.92 -35.15
C ILE A 3 3.75 -7.13 -34.04
N LYS A 4 3.39 -8.38 -33.81
CA LYS A 4 2.44 -8.79 -32.74
C LYS A 4 3.16 -8.76 -31.39
N THR A 5 2.72 -7.89 -30.51
CA THR A 5 3.16 -7.78 -29.11
C THR A 5 2.65 -8.98 -28.30
N LYS A 6 3.52 -9.96 -28.01
CA LYS A 6 3.21 -11.15 -27.18
C LYS A 6 3.86 -11.10 -25.79
N TRP A 7 3.90 -9.95 -25.14
CA TRP A 7 4.66 -9.81 -23.88
C TRP A 7 3.80 -9.48 -22.64
N LYS A 8 2.46 -9.65 -22.69
CA LYS A 8 1.57 -9.23 -21.60
C LYS A 8 1.16 -10.31 -20.59
N CYS A 9 1.56 -11.56 -20.74
CA CYS A 9 1.13 -12.64 -19.82
C CYS A 9 2.25 -13.33 -19.02
N ALA A 10 3.53 -12.99 -19.23
CA ALA A 10 4.62 -13.72 -18.59
C ALA A 10 4.93 -13.32 -17.15
N CYS A 11 4.57 -12.10 -16.71
CA CYS A 11 4.93 -11.62 -15.37
C CYS A 11 3.97 -12.06 -14.27
N LEU A 12 2.73 -12.39 -14.58
CA LEU A 12 1.75 -12.79 -13.55
C LEU A 12 1.88 -14.24 -13.12
N THR A 13 2.38 -15.10 -14.01
CA THR A 13 2.53 -16.54 -13.73
C THR A 13 3.78 -16.83 -12.86
N ALA A 14 4.80 -15.97 -12.90
CA ALA A 14 6.03 -16.17 -12.14
C ALA A 14 5.88 -15.92 -10.63
N ILE A 15 4.87 -15.15 -10.21
CA ILE A 15 4.63 -14.86 -8.79
C ILE A 15 3.86 -16.00 -8.12
N LEU A 16 3.01 -16.70 -8.86
CA LEU A 16 2.19 -17.81 -8.32
C LEU A 16 2.94 -19.15 -8.30
N THR A 17 3.93 -19.36 -9.15
CA THR A 17 4.71 -20.61 -9.19
C THR A 17 5.91 -20.63 -8.24
N GLY A 18 6.36 -19.47 -7.74
CA GLY A 18 7.45 -19.39 -6.75
C GLY A 18 7.06 -19.84 -5.34
N ALA A 19 5.76 -19.91 -5.03
CA ALA A 19 5.26 -20.31 -3.71
C ALA A 19 5.19 -21.84 -3.50
N SER A 20 5.32 -22.63 -4.55
CA SER A 20 5.13 -24.10 -4.48
C SER A 20 6.42 -24.92 -4.43
N ALA A 21 7.61 -24.31 -4.48
CA ALA A 21 8.90 -25.03 -4.56
C ALA A 21 9.72 -25.06 -3.25
N ALA A 22 9.27 -24.43 -2.17
CA ALA A 22 9.91 -24.54 -0.87
C ALA A 22 9.16 -25.57 0.00
N GLY A 23 9.34 -26.85 -0.28
CA GLY A 23 9.05 -27.96 0.62
C GLY A 23 10.02 -27.96 1.80
N LEU A 24 10.10 -26.85 2.53
CA LEU A 24 10.68 -26.79 3.85
C LEU A 24 9.61 -27.32 4.81
N ALA A 25 9.95 -28.31 5.64
CA ALA A 25 9.13 -28.78 6.74
C ALA A 25 8.90 -27.60 7.71
N GLN A 26 7.93 -26.75 7.36
CA GLN A 26 7.48 -25.69 8.23
C GLN A 26 6.77 -26.33 9.41
N LYS A 27 7.23 -26.04 10.61
CA LYS A 27 6.41 -26.26 11.81
C LYS A 27 5.06 -25.61 11.53
N PRO A 28 3.92 -26.27 11.89
CA PRO A 28 2.61 -25.67 11.74
C PRO A 28 2.63 -24.25 12.32
N MET A 29 2.29 -23.26 11.53
CA MET A 29 2.25 -21.87 11.97
C MET A 29 1.14 -21.76 13.01
N GLU A 30 1.52 -21.53 14.26
CA GLU A 30 0.59 -21.46 15.38
C GLU A 30 -0.35 -20.28 15.17
N VAL A 31 -1.65 -20.57 15.15
CA VAL A 31 -2.67 -19.52 15.10
C VAL A 31 -2.73 -18.87 16.47
N LEU A 32 -2.49 -17.59 16.50
CA LEU A 32 -2.41 -16.84 17.75
C LEU A 32 -3.80 -16.64 18.37
N PRO A 33 -3.92 -16.63 19.71
CA PRO A 33 -5.18 -16.34 20.38
C PRO A 33 -5.83 -15.06 19.87
N ALA A 34 -7.14 -15.06 19.67
CA ALA A 34 -7.89 -14.01 18.99
C ALA A 34 -7.80 -12.62 19.67
N ASN A 35 -7.46 -12.58 20.94
CA ASN A 35 -7.45 -11.38 21.79
C ASN A 35 -6.07 -10.69 21.90
N GLU A 36 -4.99 -11.30 21.43
CA GLU A 36 -3.64 -10.78 21.72
C GLU A 36 -2.95 -10.05 20.57
N LYS A 37 -3.65 -9.79 19.46
CA LYS A 37 -2.95 -9.31 18.24
C LYS A 37 -3.70 -8.32 17.37
N TRP A 38 -4.62 -7.61 17.96
CA TRP A 38 -5.18 -6.44 17.32
C TRP A 38 -4.19 -5.27 17.38
N PHE A 39 -4.20 -4.46 16.36
CA PHE A 39 -3.40 -3.23 16.35
C PHE A 39 -4.17 -2.08 15.71
N VAL A 40 -3.81 -0.89 16.13
CA VAL A 40 -4.20 0.38 15.52
C VAL A 40 -2.96 1.17 15.20
N GLY A 41 -2.99 1.94 14.14
CA GLY A 41 -1.85 2.77 13.77
C GLY A 41 -2.29 4.08 13.14
N ALA A 42 -1.37 5.03 13.18
CA ALA A 42 -1.49 6.31 12.51
C ALA A 42 -0.15 6.71 11.91
N GLY A 43 -0.21 7.38 10.77
CA GLY A 43 0.97 7.84 10.07
C GLY A 43 0.71 9.11 9.28
N ALA A 44 1.79 9.74 8.85
CA ALA A 44 1.77 10.88 7.95
C ALA A 44 2.93 10.78 6.97
N GLY A 45 2.78 11.40 5.81
CA GLY A 45 3.81 11.32 4.80
C GLY A 45 3.51 12.15 3.57
N VAL A 46 4.15 11.74 2.49
CA VAL A 46 4.04 12.39 1.18
C VAL A 46 3.53 11.41 0.14
N HIS A 47 2.67 11.92 -0.71
CA HIS A 47 2.07 11.21 -1.83
C HIS A 47 2.49 11.86 -3.14
N PHE A 48 2.73 11.03 -4.14
CA PHE A 48 3.12 11.42 -5.49
C PHE A 48 2.09 10.86 -6.46
N PHE A 49 1.23 11.71 -6.96
CA PHE A 49 0.27 11.30 -7.98
C PHE A 49 0.95 11.25 -9.36
N VAL A 50 0.75 10.14 -10.06
CA VAL A 50 1.30 9.91 -11.41
C VAL A 50 0.12 9.75 -12.36
N GLY A 51 -0.35 10.87 -12.91
CA GLY A 51 -1.35 10.95 -13.95
C GLY A 51 -0.75 11.35 -15.30
N GLU A 52 -1.51 11.16 -16.37
CA GLU A 52 -1.03 11.50 -17.72
C GLU A 52 -0.84 13.02 -17.94
N SER A 53 -1.63 13.84 -17.23
CA SER A 53 -1.55 15.31 -17.29
C SER A 53 -0.31 15.89 -16.62
N ASP A 54 0.35 15.13 -15.76
CA ASP A 54 1.43 15.64 -14.89
C ASP A 54 2.83 15.61 -15.51
N ARG A 55 2.96 15.18 -16.76
CA ARG A 55 4.28 15.12 -17.44
C ARG A 55 4.99 16.46 -17.56
N LYS A 56 4.25 17.57 -17.47
CA LYS A 56 4.78 18.94 -17.56
C LYS A 56 4.96 19.64 -16.19
N ALA A 57 4.52 19.02 -15.10
CA ALA A 57 4.62 19.59 -13.77
C ALA A 57 6.03 19.39 -13.17
N LEU A 58 6.56 20.39 -12.48
CA LEU A 58 7.80 20.28 -11.71
C LEU A 58 7.62 19.25 -10.58
N PHE A 59 8.69 18.55 -10.22
CA PHE A 59 8.66 17.51 -9.19
C PHE A 59 8.04 17.99 -7.87
N GLY A 60 8.35 19.21 -7.43
CA GLY A 60 7.81 19.80 -6.21
C GLY A 60 6.29 20.07 -6.24
N ASP A 61 5.70 20.23 -7.41
CA ASP A 61 4.26 20.48 -7.58
C ASP A 61 3.42 19.19 -7.51
N ARG A 62 4.08 18.01 -7.44
CA ARG A 62 3.45 16.68 -7.38
C ARG A 62 3.46 16.08 -5.99
N VAL A 63 4.15 16.72 -5.04
CA VAL A 63 4.25 16.24 -3.66
C VAL A 63 3.05 16.75 -2.88
N SER A 64 2.26 15.82 -2.35
CA SER A 64 1.04 16.11 -1.60
C SER A 64 1.18 15.54 -0.18
N PRO A 65 0.98 16.33 0.87
CA PRO A 65 0.97 15.81 2.22
C PRO A 65 -0.27 14.96 2.46
N GLY A 66 -0.12 13.88 3.22
CA GLY A 66 -1.22 13.00 3.58
C GLY A 66 -1.05 12.40 4.96
N GLY A 67 -2.14 11.86 5.48
CA GLY A 67 -2.17 11.12 6.72
C GLY A 67 -2.94 9.82 6.56
N GLU A 68 -2.66 8.86 7.41
CA GLU A 68 -3.28 7.55 7.38
C GLU A 68 -3.65 7.06 8.78
N LEU A 69 -4.74 6.33 8.84
CA LEU A 69 -5.19 5.59 10.01
C LEU A 69 -5.39 4.13 9.61
N ASN A 70 -5.02 3.22 10.48
CA ASN A 70 -5.21 1.81 10.21
C ASN A 70 -5.63 1.04 11.45
N VAL A 71 -6.32 -0.07 11.21
CA VAL A 71 -6.66 -1.09 12.19
C VAL A 71 -6.45 -2.45 11.55
N GLY A 72 -5.87 -3.37 12.29
CA GLY A 72 -5.61 -4.70 11.75
C GLY A 72 -5.45 -5.75 12.83
N LYS A 73 -5.24 -6.96 12.36
CA LYS A 73 -5.06 -8.12 13.22
C LYS A 73 -4.04 -9.07 12.62
N TRP A 74 -3.12 -9.53 13.43
CA TRP A 74 -2.26 -10.66 13.11
C TRP A 74 -3.06 -11.96 13.25
N ILE A 75 -3.20 -12.71 12.16
CA ILE A 75 -3.87 -14.01 12.12
C ILE A 75 -2.91 -15.11 12.54
N THR A 76 -1.64 -14.96 12.15
CA THR A 76 -0.51 -15.80 12.55
C THR A 76 0.68 -14.89 12.87
N PRO A 77 1.78 -15.39 13.45
CA PRO A 77 2.98 -14.57 13.66
C PRO A 77 3.58 -13.92 12.41
N ALA A 78 3.22 -14.42 11.23
CA ALA A 78 3.76 -13.91 9.96
C ALA A 78 2.69 -13.36 9.01
N LEU A 79 1.39 -13.55 9.29
CA LEU A 79 0.31 -13.10 8.42
C LEU A 79 -0.64 -12.17 9.17
N ALA A 80 -0.94 -11.02 8.59
CA ALA A 80 -1.91 -10.07 9.12
C ALA A 80 -2.87 -9.58 8.05
N VAL A 81 -4.01 -9.08 8.50
CA VAL A 81 -4.96 -8.31 7.69
C VAL A 81 -5.12 -6.94 8.31
N ARG A 82 -5.10 -5.90 7.47
CA ARG A 82 -5.21 -4.50 7.87
C ARG A 82 -6.27 -3.80 7.02
N MET A 83 -7.08 -2.96 7.65
CA MET A 83 -7.87 -1.94 6.97
C MET A 83 -7.18 -0.60 7.17
N GLN A 84 -7.01 0.17 6.10
CA GLN A 84 -6.36 1.46 6.11
C GLN A 84 -7.23 2.51 5.45
N LEU A 85 -7.24 3.70 6.02
CA LEU A 85 -7.88 4.90 5.51
C LEU A 85 -6.82 5.98 5.35
N GLU A 86 -6.67 6.49 4.13
CA GLU A 86 -5.73 7.56 3.79
C GLU A 86 -6.48 8.81 3.37
N GLY A 87 -6.07 9.94 3.90
CA GLY A 87 -6.55 11.25 3.49
C GLY A 87 -5.39 12.09 2.95
N VAL A 88 -5.51 12.56 1.73
CA VAL A 88 -4.46 13.31 1.03
C VAL A 88 -5.02 14.59 0.45
N HIS A 89 -4.31 15.70 0.65
CA HIS A 89 -4.59 16.94 -0.06
C HIS A 89 -3.76 16.96 -1.34
N MET A 90 -4.34 16.45 -2.42
CA MET A 90 -3.68 16.35 -3.72
C MET A 90 -3.55 17.71 -4.39
N THR A 91 -2.38 17.98 -4.96
CA THR A 91 -2.14 19.11 -5.84
C THR A 91 -1.62 18.59 -7.18
N GLY A 92 -2.25 18.99 -8.27
CA GLY A 92 -1.87 18.60 -9.62
C GLY A 92 -1.85 19.79 -10.58
N ALA A 93 -1.17 19.64 -11.71
CA ALA A 93 -1.17 20.62 -12.78
C ALA A 93 -2.01 20.10 -13.96
N TYR A 94 -2.91 20.95 -14.46
CA TYR A 94 -3.66 20.65 -15.69
C TYR A 94 -2.89 21.08 -16.94
N GLU A 95 -3.33 20.57 -18.07
CA GLU A 95 -2.80 20.86 -19.42
C GLU A 95 -2.66 22.37 -19.72
N ASN A 96 -3.44 23.21 -19.03
CA ASN A 96 -3.43 24.68 -19.16
C ASN A 96 -2.53 25.42 -18.17
N GLY A 97 -1.68 24.70 -17.41
CA GLY A 97 -0.78 25.29 -16.42
C GLY A 97 -1.48 25.83 -15.15
N LYS A 98 -2.78 25.61 -14.98
CA LYS A 98 -3.50 25.96 -13.76
C LYS A 98 -3.32 24.85 -12.73
N LYS A 99 -2.89 25.24 -11.52
CA LYS A 99 -2.87 24.33 -10.36
C LYS A 99 -4.30 24.08 -9.88
N GLU A 100 -4.67 22.83 -9.72
CA GLU A 100 -5.91 22.43 -9.08
C GLU A 100 -5.57 21.57 -7.86
N SER A 101 -6.27 21.79 -6.77
CA SER A 101 -6.17 20.96 -5.56
C SER A 101 -7.50 20.33 -5.24
N TRP A 102 -7.45 19.06 -4.82
CA TRP A 102 -8.62 18.30 -4.38
C TRP A 102 -8.28 17.39 -3.22
N ASN A 103 -9.29 17.07 -2.42
CA ASN A 103 -9.13 16.10 -1.35
C ASN A 103 -9.37 14.70 -1.91
N PHE A 104 -8.44 13.82 -1.62
CA PHE A 104 -8.45 12.42 -1.99
C PHE A 104 -8.60 11.58 -0.73
N LEU A 105 -9.51 10.61 -0.77
CA LEU A 105 -9.73 9.63 0.27
C LEU A 105 -9.54 8.25 -0.32
N HIS A 106 -8.71 7.44 0.30
CA HIS A 106 -8.43 6.09 -0.13
C HIS A 106 -8.67 5.13 1.03
N ALA A 107 -9.54 4.15 0.83
CA ALA A 107 -9.82 3.09 1.81
C ALA A 107 -9.50 1.74 1.19
N HIS A 108 -8.67 0.94 1.85
CA HIS A 108 -8.28 -0.38 1.34
C HIS A 108 -8.10 -1.40 2.46
N VAL A 109 -8.16 -2.67 2.07
CA VAL A 109 -7.86 -3.81 2.93
C VAL A 109 -6.61 -4.49 2.40
N ASP A 110 -5.64 -4.72 3.26
CA ASP A 110 -4.34 -5.29 2.94
C ASP A 110 -4.17 -6.67 3.55
N ALA A 111 -3.60 -7.58 2.79
CA ALA A 111 -2.92 -8.76 3.30
C ALA A 111 -1.43 -8.44 3.48
N MET A 112 -0.90 -8.75 4.65
CA MET A 112 0.47 -8.40 5.07
C MET A 112 1.23 -9.66 5.44
N VAL A 113 2.50 -9.74 5.04
CA VAL A 113 3.35 -10.91 5.27
C VAL A 113 4.68 -10.49 5.89
N ASP A 114 4.96 -10.87 7.15
CA ASP A 114 6.30 -10.71 7.73
C ASP A 114 7.24 -11.78 7.15
N VAL A 115 7.99 -11.40 6.13
CA VAL A 115 8.88 -12.33 5.42
C VAL A 115 10.04 -12.82 6.27
N ILE A 116 10.45 -12.04 7.27
CA ILE A 116 11.54 -12.43 8.17
C ILE A 116 11.04 -13.50 9.13
N SER A 117 9.83 -13.35 9.66
CA SER A 117 9.20 -14.37 10.52
C SER A 117 8.91 -15.67 9.76
N LEU A 118 8.57 -15.57 8.45
CA LEU A 118 8.41 -16.76 7.60
C LEU A 118 9.71 -17.55 7.41
N TRP A 119 10.83 -16.86 7.20
CA TRP A 119 12.09 -17.53 6.86
C TRP A 119 12.94 -17.92 8.06
N LYS A 120 12.98 -17.07 9.09
CA LYS A 120 13.84 -17.27 10.28
C LYS A 120 13.08 -17.79 11.48
N GLY A 121 11.77 -17.91 11.39
CA GLY A 121 10.91 -18.21 12.53
C GLY A 121 10.55 -16.98 13.34
N VAL A 122 9.66 -17.18 14.30
CA VAL A 122 9.19 -16.14 15.22
C VAL A 122 10.28 -15.85 16.24
N ASP A 123 10.60 -14.59 16.42
CA ASP A 123 11.56 -14.10 17.38
C ASP A 123 10.96 -12.85 18.03
N GLU A 124 10.62 -12.96 19.31
CA GLU A 124 9.97 -11.90 20.09
C GLU A 124 10.90 -10.72 20.39
N GLU A 125 12.22 -10.95 20.40
CA GLU A 125 13.23 -9.91 20.63
C GLU A 125 13.61 -9.14 19.35
N ARG A 126 13.07 -9.56 18.20
CA ARG A 126 13.39 -8.93 16.92
C ARG A 126 12.90 -7.48 16.86
N THR A 127 13.86 -6.58 16.63
CA THR A 127 13.61 -5.15 16.53
C THR A 127 13.15 -4.70 15.14
N TYR A 128 13.43 -5.47 14.08
CA TYR A 128 13.11 -5.09 12.71
C TYR A 128 12.36 -6.17 11.95
N SER A 129 11.33 -5.78 11.21
CA SER A 129 10.61 -6.64 10.28
C SER A 129 10.34 -5.91 8.97
N ALA A 130 10.48 -6.65 7.87
CA ALA A 130 10.07 -6.22 6.53
C ALA A 130 8.78 -6.95 6.16
N ILE A 131 7.72 -6.20 5.87
CA ILE A 131 6.36 -6.69 5.73
C ILE A 131 5.81 -6.21 4.38
N PRO A 132 6.03 -6.96 3.27
CA PRO A 132 5.31 -6.71 2.04
C PRO A 132 3.81 -6.85 2.25
N LEU A 133 3.07 -6.03 1.51
CA LEU A 133 1.62 -6.01 1.56
C LEU A 133 1.01 -5.90 0.17
N VAL A 134 -0.18 -6.45 0.05
CA VAL A 134 -1.03 -6.33 -1.13
C VAL A 134 -2.44 -6.00 -0.69
N GLY A 135 -3.05 -4.99 -1.31
CA GLY A 135 -4.36 -4.49 -0.93
C GLY A 135 -5.29 -4.27 -2.10
N ILE A 136 -6.57 -4.30 -1.79
CA ILE A 136 -7.66 -3.89 -2.68
C ILE A 136 -8.53 -2.88 -1.96
N GLY A 137 -9.07 -1.91 -2.69
CA GLY A 137 -9.83 -0.86 -2.07
C GLY A 137 -10.58 0.02 -3.03
N VAL A 138 -10.93 1.21 -2.53
CA VAL A 138 -11.62 2.24 -3.28
C VAL A 138 -10.95 3.59 -3.02
N ALA A 139 -10.79 4.35 -4.07
CA ALA A 139 -10.25 5.70 -4.05
C ALA A 139 -11.33 6.70 -4.46
N SER A 140 -11.49 7.78 -3.70
CA SER A 140 -12.52 8.78 -3.92
C SER A 140 -11.93 10.18 -4.00
N ALA A 141 -12.26 10.91 -5.06
CA ALA A 141 -11.99 12.34 -5.20
C ALA A 141 -13.20 13.14 -4.73
N LEU A 142 -13.18 13.65 -3.50
CA LEU A 142 -14.34 14.24 -2.82
C LEU A 142 -14.98 15.41 -3.57
N LYS A 143 -14.19 16.23 -4.28
CA LYS A 143 -14.74 17.35 -5.08
C LYS A 143 -15.40 16.92 -6.41
N LYS A 144 -15.08 15.72 -6.89
CA LYS A 144 -15.52 15.26 -8.23
C LYS A 144 -16.62 14.20 -8.13
N ASP A 145 -17.02 13.83 -6.90
CA ASP A 145 -18.03 12.79 -6.61
C ASP A 145 -17.77 11.49 -7.40
N ARG A 146 -16.49 11.07 -7.41
CA ARG A 146 -16.06 9.89 -8.14
C ARG A 146 -15.33 8.94 -7.23
N THR A 147 -15.78 7.70 -7.24
CA THR A 147 -15.14 6.58 -6.53
C THR A 147 -14.75 5.52 -7.54
N VAL A 148 -13.53 5.06 -7.46
CA VAL A 148 -12.96 4.06 -8.37
C VAL A 148 -12.28 2.95 -7.56
N PRO A 149 -12.24 1.71 -8.08
CA PRO A 149 -11.49 0.64 -7.44
C PRO A 149 -9.99 0.92 -7.48
N SER A 150 -9.29 0.40 -6.49
CA SER A 150 -7.84 0.51 -6.36
C SER A 150 -7.20 -0.83 -6.05
N PHE A 151 -5.94 -0.95 -6.46
CA PHE A 151 -5.04 -2.05 -6.11
C PHE A 151 -3.75 -1.47 -5.56
N THR A 152 -3.33 -1.92 -4.38
CA THR A 152 -2.17 -1.40 -3.65
C THR A 152 -1.12 -2.48 -3.48
N LEU A 153 0.13 -2.12 -3.68
CA LEU A 153 1.31 -2.90 -3.31
C LEU A 153 2.21 -2.03 -2.44
N GLY A 154 2.80 -2.62 -1.40
CA GLY A 154 3.67 -1.85 -0.52
C GLY A 154 4.65 -2.71 0.26
N LEU A 155 5.53 -2.00 0.95
CA LEU A 155 6.49 -2.55 1.89
C LEU A 155 6.46 -1.71 3.16
N LEU A 156 6.04 -2.33 4.25
CA LEU A 156 6.10 -1.76 5.59
C LEU A 156 7.39 -2.21 6.26
N ASN A 157 8.22 -1.27 6.65
CA ASN A 157 9.39 -1.50 7.51
C ASN A 157 8.97 -1.16 8.95
N ARG A 158 8.95 -2.18 9.79
CA ARG A 158 8.54 -2.09 11.19
C ARG A 158 9.76 -2.14 12.09
N PHE A 159 9.82 -1.21 13.03
CA PHE A 159 10.87 -1.10 14.06
C PHE A 159 10.21 -1.16 15.43
N ARG A 160 10.42 -2.25 16.16
CA ARG A 160 9.90 -2.41 17.52
C ARG A 160 10.65 -1.49 18.48
N VAL A 161 9.92 -0.61 19.16
CA VAL A 161 10.47 0.31 20.16
C VAL A 161 9.98 -0.02 21.58
N HIS A 162 8.86 -0.71 21.68
CA HIS A 162 8.29 -1.20 22.94
C HIS A 162 7.48 -2.49 22.67
N GLU A 163 7.14 -3.26 23.70
CA GLU A 163 6.33 -4.49 23.57
C GLU A 163 4.99 -4.25 22.87
N SER A 164 4.38 -3.08 23.09
CA SER A 164 3.09 -2.70 22.50
C SER A 164 3.19 -1.59 21.46
N LEU A 165 4.41 -1.13 21.06
CA LEU A 165 4.57 0.01 20.19
C LEU A 165 5.67 -0.22 19.15
N ASP A 166 5.31 -0.08 17.88
CA ASP A 166 6.23 -0.10 16.75
C ASP A 166 6.26 1.26 16.04
N LEU A 167 7.43 1.66 15.56
CA LEU A 167 7.58 2.69 14.55
C LEU A 167 7.56 2.06 13.17
N ASN A 168 6.94 2.74 12.22
CA ASN A 168 6.74 2.25 10.86
C ASN A 168 7.25 3.25 9.83
N VAL A 169 7.88 2.71 8.78
CA VAL A 169 8.14 3.43 7.54
C VAL A 169 7.57 2.60 6.40
N GLU A 170 6.61 3.15 5.68
CA GLU A 170 5.89 2.43 4.62
C GLU A 170 6.07 3.11 3.27
N VAL A 171 6.38 2.33 2.25
CA VAL A 171 6.40 2.72 0.85
C VAL A 171 5.29 1.96 0.14
N LYS A 172 4.40 2.68 -0.52
CA LYS A 172 3.27 2.09 -1.27
C LYS A 172 3.20 2.62 -2.69
N GLY A 173 2.67 1.78 -3.57
CA GLY A 173 2.20 2.17 -4.89
C GLY A 173 0.79 1.67 -5.09
N SER A 174 -0.13 2.55 -5.46
CA SER A 174 -1.53 2.21 -5.75
C SER A 174 -1.85 2.52 -7.20
N ILE A 175 -2.50 1.57 -7.86
CA ILE A 175 -3.09 1.75 -9.18
C ILE A 175 -4.57 1.98 -8.96
N VAL A 176 -5.07 3.09 -9.45
CA VAL A 176 -6.49 3.46 -9.35
C VAL A 176 -7.15 3.45 -10.72
N GLY A 177 -8.46 3.24 -10.75
CA GLY A 177 -9.22 3.20 -12.01
C GLY A 177 -9.14 4.52 -12.78
N ASP A 178 -9.13 4.42 -14.09
CA ASP A 178 -8.85 5.46 -15.12
C ASP A 178 -9.82 6.68 -15.13
N LYS A 179 -10.68 6.83 -14.13
CA LYS A 179 -11.70 7.91 -14.11
C LYS A 179 -11.61 8.82 -12.88
N LEU A 180 -10.56 8.68 -12.07
CA LEU A 180 -10.47 9.42 -10.80
C LEU A 180 -10.36 10.95 -11.05
N ASN A 181 -9.50 11.36 -11.98
CA ASN A 181 -9.32 12.79 -12.35
C ASN A 181 -10.37 13.32 -13.32
N GLY A 182 -11.22 12.46 -13.88
CA GLY A 182 -12.26 12.84 -14.86
C GLY A 182 -11.82 12.79 -16.31
N ILE A 183 -10.58 12.43 -16.59
CA ILE A 183 -10.03 12.27 -17.94
C ILE A 183 -9.75 10.79 -18.13
N SER A 184 -10.38 10.15 -19.12
CA SER A 184 -10.18 8.74 -19.44
C SER A 184 -9.39 8.64 -20.74
N LEU A 185 -8.11 8.31 -20.64
CA LEU A 185 -7.22 8.09 -21.79
C LEU A 185 -6.79 6.60 -21.92
N GLY A 186 -7.42 5.71 -21.10
CA GLY A 186 -7.21 4.26 -21.20
C GLY A 186 -5.91 3.77 -20.56
N ARG A 187 -5.30 4.57 -19.70
CA ARG A 187 -4.12 4.20 -18.89
C ARG A 187 -4.41 4.49 -17.43
N GLY A 188 -4.23 3.49 -16.56
CA GLY A 188 -4.50 3.62 -15.13
C GLY A 188 -3.69 4.75 -14.50
N GLU A 189 -4.29 5.45 -13.56
CA GLU A 189 -3.63 6.45 -12.72
C GLU A 189 -2.93 5.75 -11.57
N GLY A 190 -1.83 6.32 -11.10
CA GLY A 190 -1.05 5.78 -9.99
C GLY A 190 -0.84 6.79 -8.89
N ASP A 191 -0.79 6.31 -7.66
CA ASP A 191 -0.31 7.04 -6.49
C ASP A 191 0.87 6.27 -5.89
N ALA A 192 1.95 6.97 -5.59
CA ALA A 192 3.05 6.43 -4.83
C ALA A 192 3.18 7.23 -3.54
N SER A 193 3.36 6.55 -2.40
CA SER A 193 3.46 7.22 -1.11
C SER A 193 4.65 6.72 -0.29
N LEU A 194 5.17 7.63 0.52
CA LEU A 194 6.14 7.35 1.58
C LEU A 194 5.58 7.93 2.88
N THR A 195 5.29 7.07 3.84
CA THR A 195 4.70 7.46 5.12
C THR A 195 5.55 6.96 6.28
N ALA A 196 5.52 7.68 7.37
CA ALA A 196 6.08 7.28 8.66
C ALA A 196 5.01 7.40 9.74
N GLY A 197 4.98 6.46 10.66
CA GLY A 197 3.94 6.39 11.66
C GLY A 197 4.27 5.45 12.80
N PHE A 198 3.26 5.11 13.55
CA PHE A 198 3.36 4.16 14.66
C PHE A 198 2.18 3.19 14.66
N THR A 199 2.41 2.03 15.26
CA THR A 199 1.39 0.99 15.50
C THR A 199 1.39 0.62 16.96
N TYR A 200 0.22 0.60 17.58
CA TYR A 200 -0.02 0.17 18.95
C TYR A 200 -0.77 -1.17 18.96
N TYR A 201 -0.31 -2.12 19.77
CA TYR A 201 -0.86 -3.46 19.94
C TYR A 201 -1.61 -3.58 21.26
N PHE A 202 -2.77 -4.26 21.24
CA PHE A 202 -3.61 -4.52 22.40
C PHE A 202 -4.31 -5.87 22.33
#